data_0cbda553a07f5975397613613253aefe
#
_entry.id   0cbda553a07f5975397613613253aefe
#
_cell.length_a   1.000
_cell.length_b   1.000
_cell.length_c   1.000
_cell.angle_alpha   90.00
_cell.angle_beta   90.00
_cell.angle_gamma   90.00
#
_symmetry.space_group_name_H-M   'P 1'
#
loop_
_entity.id
_entity.type
_entity.pdbx_description
1 polymer ?
#
loop_
_entity_poly.entity_id
_entity_poly.type
_entity_poly.pdbx_seq_one_letter_code
_entity_poly.pdbx_strand_id
1 'polypeptide(L)'
;QVHPTKEYCEKTGRGQSKTECWYIIDCDEDAYLLLGFNDKITPAQFKEAIENNTLTDYVSKVPVKKGDFFFIESGTLHAICKGILLAEVQESSNTTYRIYDYNRVGNDGKPRELHVADGVAVTKLEKYVQPDFGKGADLYSNAKKLLADCPLFKTWKLDIGGDFSDCANAD
;
A
#
# COMPACT_ATOMS: atom_id res chain seq x y z
N GLN A 1 7.98 2.17 3.81
CA GLN A 1 7.21 1.69 4.98
C GLN A 1 6.58 0.34 4.71
N VAL A 2 6.17 -0.33 5.80
CA VAL A 2 5.37 -1.55 5.77
C VAL A 2 4.42 -1.55 6.96
N HIS A 3 3.29 -2.21 6.82
CA HIS A 3 2.33 -2.39 7.90
C HIS A 3 2.36 -3.83 8.41
N PRO A 4 2.21 -4.07 9.73
CA PRO A 4 2.23 -5.40 10.29
C PRO A 4 1.02 -6.23 9.83
N THR A 5 1.23 -7.54 9.78
CA THR A 5 0.14 -8.49 9.55
C THR A 5 -0.63 -8.76 10.86
N LYS A 6 -1.86 -9.22 10.76
CA LYS A 6 -2.68 -9.60 11.91
C LYS A 6 -1.98 -10.67 12.76
N GLU A 7 -1.40 -11.68 12.11
CA GLU A 7 -0.65 -12.75 12.78
C GLU A 7 0.52 -12.22 13.61
N TYR A 8 1.29 -11.28 13.04
CA TYR A 8 2.39 -10.65 13.77
C TYR A 8 1.91 -9.89 15.00
N CYS A 9 0.84 -9.12 14.87
CA CYS A 9 0.26 -8.34 15.96
C CYS A 9 -0.25 -9.25 17.10
N GLU A 10 -0.97 -10.32 16.75
CA GLU A 10 -1.48 -11.30 17.71
C GLU A 10 -0.34 -12.02 18.45
N LYS A 11 0.71 -12.41 17.74
CA LYS A 11 1.86 -13.12 18.31
C LYS A 11 2.73 -12.25 19.22
N THR A 12 2.88 -10.98 18.89
CA THR A 12 3.83 -10.09 19.57
C THR A 12 3.19 -9.10 20.53
N GLY A 13 1.88 -8.88 20.41
CA GLY A 13 1.17 -7.80 21.11
C GLY A 13 1.55 -6.41 20.62
N ARG A 14 2.19 -6.29 19.45
CA ARG A 14 2.72 -5.02 18.92
C ARG A 14 1.91 -4.52 17.73
N GLY A 15 1.42 -3.29 17.85
CA GLY A 15 0.71 -2.60 16.79
C GLY A 15 -0.66 -3.20 16.45
N GLN A 16 -1.19 -2.76 15.34
CA GLN A 16 -2.43 -3.26 14.74
C GLN A 16 -2.20 -3.48 13.25
N SER A 17 -2.79 -4.54 12.69
CA SER A 17 -2.69 -4.80 11.26
C SER A 17 -3.23 -3.63 10.46
N LYS A 18 -2.70 -3.46 9.25
CA LYS A 18 -3.18 -2.44 8.34
C LYS A 18 -3.08 -2.94 6.90
N THR A 19 -4.24 -3.17 6.31
CA THR A 19 -4.44 -3.37 4.88
C THR A 19 -5.09 -2.12 4.33
N GLU A 20 -4.68 -1.71 3.13
CA GLU A 20 -5.16 -0.49 2.52
C GLU A 20 -5.32 -0.64 1.01
N CYS A 21 -5.98 0.30 0.38
CA CYS A 21 -6.02 0.40 -1.06
C CYS A 21 -5.96 1.85 -1.51
N TRP A 22 -5.43 2.09 -2.72
CA TRP A 22 -5.25 3.41 -3.29
C TRP A 22 -5.91 3.52 -4.65
N TYR A 23 -6.65 4.59 -4.85
CA TYR A 23 -7.17 4.97 -6.14
C TYR A 23 -6.46 6.25 -6.61
N ILE A 24 -5.84 6.21 -7.78
CA ILE A 24 -5.10 7.36 -8.32
C ILE A 24 -6.11 8.35 -8.92
N ILE A 25 -6.28 9.49 -8.25
CA ILE A 25 -7.18 10.57 -8.67
C ILE A 25 -6.54 11.36 -9.80
N ASP A 26 -5.24 11.68 -9.65
CA ASP A 26 -4.45 12.38 -10.65
C ASP A 26 -2.96 12.14 -10.41
N CYS A 27 -2.11 12.30 -11.43
CA CYS A 27 -0.67 12.16 -11.27
C CYS A 27 0.10 12.85 -12.41
N ASP A 28 1.38 13.15 -12.12
CA ASP A 28 2.33 13.60 -13.13
C ASP A 28 2.67 12.47 -14.11
N GLU A 29 3.18 12.81 -15.31
CA GLU A 29 3.43 11.85 -16.39
C GLU A 29 4.45 10.75 -16.02
N ASP A 30 5.46 11.08 -15.21
CA ASP A 30 6.52 10.19 -14.76
C ASP A 30 6.33 9.65 -13.33
N ALA A 31 5.13 9.80 -12.78
CA ALA A 31 4.83 9.36 -11.41
C ALA A 31 4.84 7.84 -11.28
N TYR A 32 5.31 7.35 -10.13
CA TYR A 32 5.35 5.93 -9.82
C TYR A 32 5.21 5.67 -8.31
N LEU A 33 4.79 4.46 -8.00
CA LEU A 33 4.80 3.90 -6.65
C LEU A 33 6.01 2.97 -6.50
N LEU A 34 6.46 2.80 -5.27
CA LEU A 34 7.32 1.68 -4.89
C LEU A 34 6.44 0.62 -4.21
N LEU A 35 6.37 -0.59 -4.77
CA LEU A 35 5.49 -1.65 -4.29
C LEU A 35 6.21 -3.00 -4.27
N GLY A 36 6.45 -3.53 -3.05
CA GLY A 36 7.10 -4.81 -2.84
C GLY A 36 8.42 -4.94 -3.57
N PHE A 37 8.84 -6.14 -3.85
CA PHE A 37 10.12 -6.42 -4.48
C PHE A 37 9.96 -6.74 -5.96
N ASN A 38 10.99 -6.41 -6.75
CA ASN A 38 11.07 -6.74 -8.18
C ASN A 38 11.37 -8.23 -8.41
N ASP A 39 11.96 -8.90 -7.41
CA ASP A 39 12.17 -10.34 -7.35
C ASP A 39 12.12 -10.79 -5.89
N LYS A 40 12.10 -12.11 -5.65
CA LYS A 40 12.22 -12.69 -4.32
C LYS A 40 13.60 -12.40 -3.73
N ILE A 41 13.64 -11.94 -2.48
CA ILE A 41 14.88 -11.73 -1.75
C ILE A 41 14.87 -12.49 -0.42
N THR A 42 16.05 -12.71 0.13
CA THR A 42 16.22 -13.34 1.46
C THR A 42 16.14 -12.29 2.58
N PRO A 43 15.81 -12.68 3.83
CA PRO A 43 15.89 -11.78 4.98
C PRO A 43 17.27 -11.13 5.16
N ALA A 44 18.34 -11.86 4.86
CA ALA A 44 19.71 -11.35 4.95
C ALA A 44 19.95 -10.25 3.92
N GLN A 45 19.57 -10.46 2.65
CA GLN A 45 19.68 -9.46 1.58
C GLN A 45 18.83 -8.22 1.90
N PHE A 46 17.62 -8.41 2.44
CA PHE A 46 16.76 -7.30 2.83
C PHE A 46 17.40 -6.44 3.92
N LYS A 47 17.94 -7.07 4.97
CA LYS A 47 18.64 -6.37 6.04
C LYS A 47 19.87 -5.64 5.54
N GLU A 48 20.69 -6.30 4.75
CA GLU A 48 21.90 -5.72 4.13
C GLU A 48 21.55 -4.52 3.25
N ALA A 49 20.49 -4.63 2.43
CA ALA A 49 20.03 -3.53 1.58
C ALA A 49 19.58 -2.30 2.36
N ILE A 50 18.97 -2.50 3.54
CA ILE A 50 18.61 -1.40 4.45
C ILE A 50 19.87 -0.76 5.02
N GLU A 51 20.81 -1.55 5.54
CA GLU A 51 22.06 -1.09 6.18
C GLU A 51 22.96 -0.33 5.19
N ASN A 52 23.01 -0.79 3.93
CA ASN A 52 23.83 -0.21 2.87
C ASN A 52 23.13 0.91 2.08
N ASN A 53 21.88 1.28 2.43
CA ASN A 53 21.07 2.26 1.68
C ASN A 53 20.80 1.90 0.21
N THR A 54 20.75 0.62 -0.12
CA THR A 54 20.52 0.10 -1.48
C THR A 54 19.13 -0.52 -1.65
N LEU A 55 18.24 -0.35 -0.66
CA LEU A 55 16.91 -0.97 -0.67
C LEU A 55 16.11 -0.64 -1.94
N THR A 56 16.24 0.55 -2.48
CA THR A 56 15.53 0.99 -3.69
C THR A 56 15.89 0.20 -4.95
N ASP A 57 17.03 -0.52 -4.96
CA ASP A 57 17.46 -1.34 -6.10
C ASP A 57 16.65 -2.66 -6.18
N TYR A 58 16.07 -3.06 -5.05
CA TYR A 58 15.29 -4.29 -4.91
C TYR A 58 13.78 -4.07 -5.02
N VAL A 59 13.31 -2.83 -4.85
CA VAL A 59 11.87 -2.50 -4.80
C VAL A 59 11.33 -2.23 -6.20
N SER A 60 10.15 -2.78 -6.49
CA SER A 60 9.49 -2.55 -7.77
C SER A 60 9.04 -1.11 -7.93
N LYS A 61 9.45 -0.48 -9.04
CA LYS A 61 8.90 0.80 -9.50
C LYS A 61 7.70 0.53 -10.39
N VAL A 62 6.53 0.92 -9.94
CA VAL A 62 5.27 0.70 -10.64
C VAL A 62 4.77 2.05 -11.17
N PRO A 63 4.89 2.32 -12.48
CA PRO A 63 4.31 3.52 -13.07
C PRO A 63 2.81 3.61 -12.80
N VAL A 64 2.30 4.81 -12.61
CA VAL A 64 0.88 5.04 -12.32
C VAL A 64 0.28 6.01 -13.32
N LYS A 65 -1.02 5.88 -13.50
CA LYS A 65 -1.85 6.83 -14.25
C LYS A 65 -3.17 7.07 -13.54
N LYS A 66 -3.80 8.16 -13.85
CA LYS A 66 -5.16 8.48 -13.38
C LYS A 66 -6.12 7.31 -13.62
N GLY A 67 -6.85 6.95 -12.58
CA GLY A 67 -7.81 5.84 -12.60
C GLY A 67 -7.23 4.48 -12.22
N ASP A 68 -5.92 4.36 -12.02
CA ASP A 68 -5.33 3.12 -11.52
C ASP A 68 -5.74 2.87 -10.06
N PHE A 69 -5.80 1.58 -9.72
CA PHE A 69 -6.15 1.12 -8.39
C PHE A 69 -5.11 0.11 -7.90
N PHE A 70 -4.69 0.26 -6.66
CA PHE A 70 -3.71 -0.63 -6.02
C PHE A 70 -4.25 -1.12 -4.69
N PHE A 71 -4.09 -2.43 -4.44
CA PHE A 71 -4.41 -3.04 -3.17
C PHE A 71 -3.12 -3.39 -2.43
N ILE A 72 -2.98 -2.87 -1.21
CA ILE A 72 -1.77 -2.98 -0.40
C ILE A 72 -2.07 -3.84 0.81
N GLU A 73 -1.87 -5.14 0.67
CA GLU A 73 -1.99 -6.04 1.80
C GLU A 73 -0.95 -5.72 2.87
N SER A 74 -1.33 -5.95 4.14
CA SER A 74 -0.37 -5.93 5.26
C SER A 74 0.87 -6.80 4.94
N GLY A 75 2.05 -6.33 5.31
CA GLY A 75 3.34 -6.94 4.97
C GLY A 75 3.90 -6.52 3.61
N THR A 76 3.18 -5.79 2.78
CA THR A 76 3.72 -5.25 1.52
C THR A 76 4.56 -4.01 1.79
N LEU A 77 5.84 -4.04 1.37
CA LEU A 77 6.71 -2.86 1.39
C LEU A 77 6.21 -1.85 0.35
N HIS A 78 6.02 -0.58 0.74
CA HIS A 78 5.47 0.41 -0.19
C HIS A 78 5.91 1.84 0.11
N ALA A 79 5.86 2.68 -0.93
CA ALA A 79 5.98 4.12 -0.79
C ALA A 79 5.26 4.84 -1.94
N ILE A 80 4.59 5.94 -1.60
CA ILE A 80 4.04 6.89 -2.56
C ILE A 80 5.15 7.86 -2.92
N CYS A 81 5.47 7.96 -4.21
CA CYS A 81 6.46 8.91 -4.71
C CYS A 81 5.81 10.26 -5.05
N LYS A 82 6.62 11.21 -5.52
CA LYS A 82 6.13 12.55 -5.88
C LYS A 82 5.13 12.53 -7.04
N GLY A 83 4.34 13.59 -7.13
CA GLY A 83 3.48 13.83 -8.29
C GLY A 83 2.23 12.95 -8.32
N ILE A 84 1.75 12.46 -7.18
CA ILE A 84 0.57 11.60 -7.11
C ILE A 84 -0.46 12.22 -6.16
N LEU A 85 -1.70 12.34 -6.64
CA LEU A 85 -2.89 12.59 -5.84
C LEU A 85 -3.71 11.30 -5.81
N LEU A 86 -3.93 10.74 -4.63
CA LEU A 86 -4.69 9.50 -4.47
C LEU A 86 -5.70 9.58 -3.34
N ALA A 87 -6.71 8.72 -3.41
CA ALA A 87 -7.59 8.39 -2.29
C ALA A 87 -7.11 7.08 -1.67
N GLU A 88 -6.92 7.09 -0.35
CA GLU A 88 -6.56 5.92 0.44
C GLU A 88 -7.75 5.47 1.29
N VAL A 89 -8.08 4.20 1.21
CA VAL A 89 -9.02 3.51 2.11
C VAL A 89 -8.23 2.44 2.85
N GLN A 90 -8.31 2.42 4.18
CA GLN A 90 -7.50 1.56 5.03
C GLN A 90 -8.26 1.05 6.25
N GLU A 91 -7.74 -0.02 6.87
CA GLU A 91 -8.14 -0.38 8.24
C GLU A 91 -7.86 0.78 9.21
N SER A 92 -8.67 0.90 10.27
CA SER A 92 -8.50 1.92 11.32
C SER A 92 -7.27 1.61 12.19
N SER A 93 -6.09 1.76 11.61
CA SER A 93 -4.80 1.53 12.26
C SER A 93 -3.81 2.64 11.90
N ASN A 94 -3.04 3.08 12.90
CA ASN A 94 -1.95 4.04 12.72
C ASN A 94 -0.57 3.37 12.72
N THR A 95 -0.50 2.04 12.76
CA THR A 95 0.77 1.32 12.86
C THR A 95 1.50 1.33 11.53
N THR A 96 2.67 1.94 11.51
CA THR A 96 3.55 2.02 10.35
C THR A 96 4.98 1.77 10.77
N TYR A 97 5.63 0.78 10.16
CA TYR A 97 7.06 0.55 10.32
C TYR A 97 7.83 1.21 9.20
N ARG A 98 8.59 2.25 9.55
CA ARG A 98 9.49 2.93 8.62
C ARG A 98 10.78 2.12 8.54
N ILE A 99 11.11 1.64 7.36
CA ILE A 99 12.28 0.80 7.12
C ILE A 99 13.39 1.60 6.43
N TYR A 100 13.03 2.56 5.62
CA TYR A 100 13.92 3.36 4.80
C TYR A 100 13.39 4.77 4.67
N ASP A 101 14.24 5.77 4.77
CA ASP A 101 13.85 7.17 4.73
C ASP A 101 14.81 8.07 3.93
N TYR A 102 15.54 7.49 2.98
CA TYR A 102 16.46 8.23 2.09
C TYR A 102 17.47 9.10 2.86
N ASN A 103 17.85 8.71 4.06
CA ASN A 103 18.71 9.50 4.97
C ASN A 103 18.21 10.94 5.23
N ARG A 104 16.90 11.17 5.12
CA ARG A 104 16.31 12.48 5.38
C ARG A 104 16.42 12.83 6.86
N VAL A 105 16.68 14.10 7.12
CA VAL A 105 16.61 14.67 8.47
C VAL A 105 15.33 15.49 8.63
N GLY A 106 14.77 15.44 9.82
CA GLY A 106 13.62 16.26 10.21
C GLY A 106 13.99 17.73 10.41
N ASN A 107 13.01 18.56 10.75
CA ASN A 107 13.23 19.97 11.04
C ASN A 107 14.11 20.20 12.27
N ASP A 108 14.27 19.20 13.12
CA ASP A 108 15.16 19.17 14.29
C ASP A 108 16.60 18.75 13.96
N GLY A 109 16.91 18.54 12.67
CA GLY A 109 18.22 18.10 12.18
C GLY A 109 18.54 16.62 12.47
N LYS A 110 17.58 15.83 12.95
CA LYS A 110 17.76 14.42 13.25
C LYS A 110 17.09 13.52 12.21
N PRO A 111 17.67 12.35 11.91
CA PRO A 111 16.98 11.35 11.09
C PRO A 111 15.74 10.84 11.83
N ARG A 112 14.70 10.52 11.05
CA ARG A 112 13.51 9.87 11.61
C ARG A 112 13.83 8.45 12.05
N GLU A 113 13.19 8.01 13.12
CA GLU A 113 13.35 6.64 13.64
C GLU A 113 12.98 5.60 12.58
N LEU A 114 13.83 4.58 12.46
CA LEU A 114 13.58 3.41 11.62
C LEU A 114 13.22 2.20 12.49
N HIS A 115 12.21 1.47 12.09
CA HIS A 115 11.70 0.28 12.77
C HIS A 115 12.19 -0.99 12.06
N VAL A 116 13.53 -1.11 11.92
CA VAL A 116 14.14 -2.13 11.04
C VAL A 116 13.79 -3.55 11.49
N ALA A 117 13.89 -3.84 12.79
CA ALA A 117 13.63 -5.18 13.33
C ALA A 117 12.17 -5.62 13.07
N ASP A 118 11.20 -4.76 13.41
CA ASP A 118 9.78 -5.04 13.19
C ASP A 118 9.48 -5.09 11.68
N GLY A 119 10.07 -4.19 10.91
CA GLY A 119 9.90 -4.17 9.46
C GLY A 119 10.40 -5.43 8.78
N VAL A 120 11.59 -5.92 9.16
CA VAL A 120 12.12 -7.19 8.62
C VAL A 120 11.22 -8.37 9.00
N ALA A 121 10.66 -8.36 10.21
CA ALA A 121 9.80 -9.45 10.69
C ALA A 121 8.44 -9.54 9.96
N VAL A 122 7.92 -8.41 9.45
CA VAL A 122 6.58 -8.38 8.84
C VAL A 122 6.58 -8.28 7.33
N THR A 123 7.70 -7.92 6.70
CA THR A 123 7.75 -7.68 5.26
C THR A 123 7.67 -8.98 4.46
N LYS A 124 6.76 -9.04 3.51
CA LYS A 124 6.69 -10.10 2.50
C LYS A 124 7.87 -9.96 1.54
N LEU A 125 8.73 -10.96 1.44
CA LEU A 125 9.97 -10.93 0.67
C LEU A 125 9.82 -11.54 -0.73
N GLU A 126 8.62 -11.79 -1.15
CA GLU A 126 8.28 -12.30 -2.48
C GLU A 126 8.15 -11.14 -3.49
N LYS A 127 8.26 -11.49 -4.77
CA LYS A 127 7.95 -10.55 -5.85
C LYS A 127 6.53 -10.03 -5.70
N TYR A 128 6.37 -8.72 -5.83
CA TYR A 128 5.04 -8.12 -5.79
C TYR A 128 4.21 -8.52 -7.01
N VAL A 129 2.98 -8.93 -6.74
CA VAL A 129 1.95 -9.18 -7.75
C VAL A 129 0.68 -8.46 -7.29
N GLN A 130 0.16 -7.57 -8.12
CA GLN A 130 -1.10 -6.88 -7.85
C GLN A 130 -2.25 -7.90 -7.81
N PRO A 131 -3.03 -7.96 -6.71
CA PRO A 131 -4.22 -8.79 -6.65
C PRO A 131 -5.24 -8.38 -7.71
N ASP A 132 -5.85 -9.35 -8.37
CA ASP A 132 -6.95 -9.14 -9.32
C ASP A 132 -8.28 -9.44 -8.61
N PHE A 133 -9.06 -8.39 -8.37
CA PHE A 133 -10.42 -8.50 -7.81
C PHE A 133 -11.50 -8.70 -8.89
N GLY A 134 -11.08 -8.92 -10.13
CA GLY A 134 -11.97 -9.03 -11.29
C GLY A 134 -12.39 -7.67 -11.84
N LYS A 135 -12.91 -7.71 -13.05
CA LYS A 135 -13.53 -6.54 -13.68
C LYS A 135 -14.99 -6.51 -13.22
N GLY A 136 -15.31 -5.62 -12.28
CA GLY A 136 -16.70 -5.38 -11.94
C GLY A 136 -17.49 -5.05 -13.21
N ALA A 137 -18.62 -5.71 -13.40
CA ALA A 137 -19.50 -5.40 -14.52
C ALA A 137 -20.00 -3.96 -14.39
N ASP A 138 -19.97 -3.20 -15.49
CA ASP A 138 -20.67 -1.93 -15.60
C ASP A 138 -22.18 -2.21 -15.51
N LEU A 139 -22.73 -2.05 -14.32
CA LEU A 139 -24.15 -2.22 -14.09
C LEU A 139 -24.79 -0.83 -14.04
N TYR A 140 -25.42 -0.41 -15.15
CA TYR A 140 -26.25 0.79 -15.28
C TYR A 140 -25.56 2.07 -15.80
N SER A 141 -26.37 3.04 -16.16
CA SER A 141 -25.99 4.38 -16.64
C SER A 141 -25.17 5.23 -15.66
N ASN A 142 -25.16 4.83 -14.37
CA ASN A 142 -24.23 5.27 -13.34
C ASN A 142 -23.31 4.06 -13.08
N ALA A 143 -22.11 4.08 -13.61
CA ALA A 143 -21.20 2.94 -13.53
C ALA A 143 -20.72 2.74 -12.08
N LYS A 144 -21.06 1.61 -11.49
CA LYS A 144 -20.54 1.15 -10.20
C LYS A 144 -19.53 0.05 -10.45
N LYS A 145 -18.27 0.28 -10.11
CA LYS A 145 -17.17 -0.66 -10.30
C LYS A 145 -16.61 -1.10 -8.96
N LEU A 146 -16.57 -2.40 -8.70
CA LEU A 146 -15.87 -2.96 -7.56
C LEU A 146 -14.36 -2.79 -7.76
N LEU A 147 -13.69 -2.19 -6.79
CA LEU A 147 -12.24 -1.98 -6.79
C LEU A 147 -11.52 -2.96 -5.87
N ALA A 148 -12.07 -3.23 -4.70
CA ALA A 148 -11.56 -4.23 -3.76
C ALA A 148 -12.72 -4.94 -3.07
N ASP A 149 -12.55 -6.24 -2.84
CA ASP A 149 -13.40 -7.08 -1.99
C ASP A 149 -12.51 -7.95 -1.13
N CYS A 150 -12.39 -7.64 0.13
CA CYS A 150 -11.59 -8.38 1.09
C CYS A 150 -12.36 -8.57 2.40
N PRO A 151 -11.92 -9.46 3.32
CA PRO A 151 -12.61 -9.68 4.59
C PRO A 151 -12.71 -8.44 5.50
N LEU A 152 -11.95 -7.38 5.19
CA LEU A 152 -11.83 -6.19 6.04
C LEU A 152 -12.69 -5.03 5.54
N PHE A 153 -12.82 -4.90 4.22
CA PHE A 153 -13.63 -3.84 3.59
C PHE A 153 -13.92 -4.15 2.11
N LYS A 154 -14.94 -3.46 1.58
CA LYS A 154 -15.21 -3.40 0.14
C LYS A 154 -15.11 -1.96 -0.33
N THR A 155 -14.48 -1.75 -1.48
CA THR A 155 -14.32 -0.43 -2.09
C THR A 155 -14.93 -0.42 -3.48
N TRP A 156 -15.74 0.60 -3.73
CA TRP A 156 -16.43 0.79 -5.01
C TRP A 156 -16.07 2.16 -5.59
N LYS A 157 -15.91 2.22 -6.90
CA LYS A 157 -15.91 3.47 -7.66
C LYS A 157 -17.29 3.68 -8.26
N LEU A 158 -17.81 4.88 -8.12
CA LEU A 158 -19.07 5.31 -8.70
C LEU A 158 -18.82 6.48 -9.64
N ASP A 159 -19.27 6.38 -10.89
CA ASP A 159 -19.29 7.47 -11.85
C ASP A 159 -20.74 7.98 -11.93
N ILE A 160 -21.03 9.12 -11.26
CA ILE A 160 -22.39 9.62 -11.08
C ILE A 160 -22.65 10.76 -12.07
N GLY A 161 -23.52 10.52 -13.05
CA GLY A 161 -23.94 11.50 -14.06
C GLY A 161 -25.30 12.15 -13.81
N GLY A 162 -25.95 11.84 -12.67
CA GLY A 162 -27.29 12.34 -12.28
C GLY A 162 -27.62 11.91 -10.86
N ASP A 163 -28.89 11.84 -10.52
CA ASP A 163 -29.32 11.35 -9.22
C ASP A 163 -28.93 9.89 -9.01
N PHE A 164 -28.34 9.60 -7.86
CA PHE A 164 -27.90 8.25 -7.49
C PHE A 164 -28.34 7.96 -6.05
N SER A 165 -28.92 6.79 -5.83
CA SER A 165 -29.18 6.25 -4.50
C SER A 165 -28.62 4.83 -4.40
N ASP A 166 -27.91 4.55 -3.31
CA ASP A 166 -27.42 3.21 -2.97
C ASP A 166 -27.76 2.92 -1.51
N CYS A 167 -28.04 1.66 -1.20
CA CYS A 167 -28.28 1.23 0.16
C CYS A 167 -27.08 0.37 0.60
N ALA A 168 -26.40 0.76 1.65
CA ALA A 168 -25.50 -0.12 2.36
C ALA A 168 -26.36 -1.12 3.14
N ASN A 169 -26.35 -2.38 2.73
CA ASN A 169 -26.86 -3.44 3.59
C ASN A 169 -25.80 -3.70 4.67
N ALA A 170 -26.19 -3.52 5.93
CA ALA A 170 -25.40 -3.98 7.05
C ALA A 170 -25.61 -5.50 7.14
N ASP A 171 -24.66 -6.26 6.64
CA ASP A 171 -24.50 -7.69 6.92
C ASP A 171 -23.50 -7.89 8.04
#